data_54ff37844c2922cf5768179bfab527ae
#
_entry.id   54ff37844c2922cf5768179bfab527ae
#
_cell.length_a   1.000
_cell.length_b   1.000
_cell.length_c   1.000
_cell.angle_alpha   90.00
_cell.angle_beta   90.00
_cell.angle_gamma   90.00
#
_symmetry.space_group_name_H-M   'P 1'
#
loop_
_entity.id
_entity.type
_entity.pdbx_description
1 polymer ?
#
loop_
_entity_poly.entity_id
_entity_poly.type
_entity_poly.pdbx_seq_one_letter_code
_entity_poly.pdbx_strand_id
1 'polypeptide(L)'
;SGLPEEEPADACTPDATTLCLQSDKFNIGVTWRDFQNRTGQGRATVLSNQSGDFWFFNAQSNELIVKIINGCGSTGSYWVFWRALSNVEMDLVIRDTATLQTLTYHNPLGYNSNGHLDIDTIFRCDGSGPAAETIDTSVDLPAPGAPQRIERTDPALIGPCAPDGDRSICLQNGRFRVQGTWSDFNGGSGYAHLIKKNEGSGYAWFFNGNNYEMLFKLVDACSYNGNTWVSIAGLT
;
A
#
# COMPACT_ATOMS: atom_id res chain seq x y z
N SER A 1 -20.51 43.50 7.91
CA SER A 1 -19.65 42.60 7.10
C SER A 1 -19.25 41.46 8.00
N GLY A 2 -20.03 40.39 7.94
CA GLY A 2 -19.66 39.09 8.56
C GLY A 2 -18.57 38.46 7.70
N LEU A 3 -17.50 38.05 8.36
CA LEU A 3 -16.55 37.10 7.74
C LEU A 3 -17.32 35.83 7.40
N PRO A 4 -17.04 35.17 6.29
CA PRO A 4 -17.61 33.84 6.05
C PRO A 4 -17.21 32.95 7.22
N GLU A 5 -18.21 32.33 7.84
CA GLU A 5 -18.05 31.29 8.85
C GLU A 5 -17.28 30.16 8.15
N GLU A 6 -16.03 29.89 8.55
CA GLU A 6 -15.29 28.72 8.08
C GLU A 6 -16.13 27.50 8.45
N GLU A 7 -16.59 26.75 7.42
CA GLU A 7 -17.21 25.46 7.66
C GLU A 7 -16.24 24.61 8.52
N PRO A 8 -16.71 24.00 9.60
CA PRO A 8 -15.86 23.15 10.41
C PRO A 8 -15.26 22.06 9.52
N ALA A 9 -13.95 21.88 9.63
CA ALA A 9 -13.24 20.81 8.93
C ALA A 9 -13.93 19.49 9.29
N ASP A 10 -14.61 18.88 8.31
CA ASP A 10 -15.30 17.62 8.52
C ASP A 10 -14.24 16.51 8.73
N ALA A 11 -14.19 15.96 9.94
CA ALA A 11 -13.38 14.78 10.22
C ALA A 11 -13.66 13.69 9.19
N CYS A 12 -12.63 12.94 8.79
CA CYS A 12 -12.80 11.85 7.84
C CYS A 12 -13.82 10.84 8.37
N THR A 13 -14.81 10.53 7.55
CA THR A 13 -15.80 9.47 7.84
C THR A 13 -15.50 8.27 6.95
N PRO A 14 -15.07 7.14 7.52
CA PRO A 14 -14.72 5.96 6.73
C PRO A 14 -15.98 5.31 6.12
N ASP A 15 -15.86 4.88 4.87
CA ASP A 15 -16.88 4.09 4.18
C ASP A 15 -16.23 3.00 3.29
N ALA A 16 -17.02 2.40 2.40
CA ALA A 16 -16.53 1.34 1.52
C ALA A 16 -15.46 1.80 0.51
N THR A 17 -15.28 3.10 0.30
CA THR A 17 -14.37 3.70 -0.68
C THR A 17 -13.44 4.74 -0.07
N THR A 18 -13.68 5.12 1.16
CA THR A 18 -12.95 6.13 1.90
C THR A 18 -12.16 5.49 3.04
N LEU A 19 -10.84 5.64 3.00
CA LEU A 19 -9.92 5.23 4.04
C LEU A 19 -9.56 6.44 4.91
N CYS A 20 -9.75 6.33 6.23
CA CYS A 20 -9.38 7.36 7.19
C CYS A 20 -8.14 6.94 7.97
N LEU A 21 -7.10 7.76 7.98
CA LEU A 21 -5.85 7.50 8.69
C LEU A 21 -5.46 8.66 9.61
N GLN A 22 -4.52 8.40 10.53
CA GLN A 22 -3.99 9.37 11.49
C GLN A 22 -5.11 10.01 12.35
N SER A 23 -5.97 9.15 12.92
CA SER A 23 -7.11 9.57 13.75
C SER A 23 -8.03 10.53 12.98
N ASP A 24 -8.44 10.10 11.79
CA ASP A 24 -9.37 10.77 10.89
C ASP A 24 -8.87 12.11 10.31
N LYS A 25 -7.57 12.40 10.47
CA LYS A 25 -6.94 13.57 9.87
C LYS A 25 -6.89 13.50 8.35
N PHE A 26 -6.67 12.31 7.78
CA PHE A 26 -6.56 12.12 6.34
C PHE A 26 -7.72 11.32 5.78
N ASN A 27 -8.39 11.89 4.79
CA ASN A 27 -9.37 11.25 3.93
C ASN A 27 -8.65 10.78 2.67
N ILE A 28 -8.73 9.48 2.37
CA ILE A 28 -8.00 8.87 1.27
C ILE A 28 -8.97 8.08 0.41
N GLY A 29 -8.95 8.37 -0.91
CA GLY A 29 -9.70 7.65 -1.91
C GLY A 29 -8.84 7.31 -3.11
N VAL A 30 -9.28 6.36 -3.92
CA VAL A 30 -8.63 6.02 -5.19
C VAL A 30 -9.66 5.79 -6.27
N THR A 31 -9.43 6.36 -7.45
CA THR A 31 -10.13 6.03 -8.68
C THR A 31 -9.22 5.26 -9.62
N TRP A 32 -9.79 4.41 -10.47
CA TRP A 32 -9.01 3.60 -11.40
C TRP A 32 -9.70 3.49 -12.77
N ARG A 33 -8.89 3.21 -13.80
CA ARG A 33 -9.32 2.86 -15.16
C ARG A 33 -8.45 1.72 -15.71
N ASP A 34 -9.09 0.67 -16.22
CA ASP A 34 -8.40 -0.49 -16.78
C ASP A 34 -8.21 -0.42 -18.31
N PHE A 35 -7.55 -1.44 -18.87
CA PHE A 35 -7.28 -1.56 -20.30
C PHE A 35 -8.53 -1.73 -21.19
N GLN A 36 -9.68 -2.02 -20.61
CA GLN A 36 -10.98 -2.07 -21.28
C GLN A 36 -11.77 -0.77 -21.10
N ASN A 37 -11.16 0.30 -20.58
CA ASN A 37 -11.80 1.57 -20.22
C ASN A 37 -12.93 1.43 -19.18
N ARG A 38 -12.95 0.36 -18.39
CA ARG A 38 -13.80 0.29 -17.21
C ARG A 38 -13.19 1.14 -16.11
N THR A 39 -14.02 1.88 -15.42
CA THR A 39 -13.63 2.79 -14.34
C THR A 39 -14.32 2.41 -13.04
N GLY A 40 -13.74 2.80 -11.93
CA GLY A 40 -14.35 2.60 -10.62
C GLY A 40 -13.59 3.30 -9.50
N GLN A 41 -14.12 3.15 -8.30
CA GLN A 41 -13.47 3.55 -7.07
C GLN A 41 -12.87 2.31 -6.38
N GLY A 42 -11.70 2.45 -5.77
CA GLY A 42 -11.12 1.41 -4.94
C GLY A 42 -11.94 1.20 -3.67
N ARG A 43 -12.03 -0.05 -3.24
CA ARG A 43 -12.68 -0.42 -1.99
C ARG A 43 -11.66 -0.41 -0.86
N ALA A 44 -11.91 0.40 0.15
CA ALA A 44 -11.02 0.67 1.26
C ALA A 44 -11.08 -0.42 2.35
N THR A 45 -9.93 -0.74 2.92
CA THR A 45 -9.82 -1.56 4.14
C THR A 45 -8.83 -0.90 5.08
N VAL A 46 -9.25 -0.57 6.29
CA VAL A 46 -8.36 -0.08 7.34
C VAL A 46 -7.55 -1.24 7.91
N LEU A 47 -6.23 -1.09 7.97
CA LEU A 47 -5.31 -2.05 8.57
C LEU A 47 -4.83 -1.59 9.95
N SER A 48 -4.55 -0.30 10.09
CA SER A 48 -4.15 0.36 11.33
C SER A 48 -4.48 1.85 11.27
N ASN A 49 -4.17 2.61 12.34
CA ASN A 49 -4.27 4.07 12.31
C ASN A 49 -3.33 4.74 11.28
N GLN A 50 -2.33 4.01 10.79
CA GLN A 50 -1.31 4.53 9.87
C GLN A 50 -1.41 3.94 8.47
N SER A 51 -2.13 2.84 8.28
CA SER A 51 -2.10 2.06 7.03
C SER A 51 -3.47 1.53 6.64
N GLY A 52 -3.68 1.42 5.35
CA GLY A 52 -4.83 0.75 4.76
C GLY A 52 -4.54 0.28 3.35
N ASP A 53 -5.47 -0.46 2.78
CA ASP A 53 -5.37 -0.94 1.42
C ASP A 53 -6.65 -0.71 0.62
N PHE A 54 -6.50 -0.81 -0.70
CA PHE A 54 -7.61 -0.78 -1.63
C PHE A 54 -7.57 -1.99 -2.56
N TRP A 55 -8.75 -2.54 -2.84
CA TRP A 55 -8.95 -3.49 -3.93
C TRP A 55 -9.87 -2.87 -4.99
N PHE A 56 -9.66 -3.25 -6.28
CA PHE A 56 -10.37 -2.65 -7.42
C PHE A 56 -11.39 -3.61 -8.03
N PHE A 57 -11.01 -4.87 -8.24
CA PHE A 57 -11.80 -5.82 -9.00
C PHE A 57 -12.45 -6.90 -8.14
N ASN A 58 -11.74 -7.35 -7.12
CA ASN A 58 -12.14 -8.47 -6.28
C ASN A 58 -11.54 -8.31 -4.88
N ALA A 59 -12.36 -8.50 -3.85
CA ALA A 59 -11.94 -8.43 -2.45
C ALA A 59 -10.81 -9.42 -2.06
N GLN A 60 -10.55 -10.42 -2.90
CA GLN A 60 -9.44 -11.36 -2.74
C GLN A 60 -8.12 -10.85 -3.36
N SER A 61 -8.13 -9.67 -3.98
CA SER A 61 -7.01 -9.10 -4.69
C SER A 61 -6.73 -7.68 -4.21
N ASN A 62 -5.62 -7.46 -3.53
CA ASN A 62 -5.19 -6.11 -3.15
C ASN A 62 -4.45 -5.48 -4.32
N GLU A 63 -4.85 -4.29 -4.70
CA GLU A 63 -4.21 -3.54 -5.78
C GLU A 63 -3.34 -2.40 -5.28
N LEU A 64 -3.63 -1.85 -4.11
CA LEU A 64 -2.90 -0.69 -3.58
C LEU A 64 -2.82 -0.77 -2.04
N ILE A 65 -1.66 -0.45 -1.49
CA ILE A 65 -1.49 -0.19 -0.06
C ILE A 65 -0.98 1.25 0.12
N VAL A 66 -1.48 1.92 1.15
CA VAL A 66 -1.06 3.26 1.54
C VAL A 66 -0.75 3.32 3.03
N LYS A 67 0.28 4.08 3.39
CA LYS A 67 0.70 4.33 4.76
C LYS A 67 1.02 5.82 4.93
N ILE A 68 0.54 6.41 6.02
CA ILE A 68 0.89 7.78 6.42
C ILE A 68 1.51 7.75 7.81
N ILE A 69 2.70 8.33 7.93
CA ILE A 69 3.43 8.44 9.19
C ILE A 69 3.54 9.90 9.59
N ASN A 70 3.36 10.18 10.88
CA ASN A 70 3.64 11.50 11.42
C ASN A 70 5.16 11.71 11.52
N GLY A 71 5.71 12.47 10.57
CA GLY A 71 7.12 12.84 10.49
C GLY A 71 7.43 14.23 11.07
N CYS A 72 6.49 14.87 11.80
CA CYS A 72 6.61 16.24 12.29
C CYS A 72 7.87 16.50 13.12
N GLY A 73 8.27 15.52 13.92
CA GLY A 73 9.49 15.62 14.73
C GLY A 73 10.80 15.44 13.95
N SER A 74 10.75 15.06 12.68
CA SER A 74 11.90 14.77 11.83
C SER A 74 12.03 15.75 10.67
N THR A 75 11.05 15.78 9.77
CA THR A 75 11.06 16.61 8.55
C THR A 75 10.08 17.78 8.59
N GLY A 76 9.22 17.86 9.61
CA GLY A 76 8.17 18.88 9.73
C GLY A 76 6.95 18.59 8.84
N SER A 77 6.83 17.40 8.28
CA SER A 77 5.71 16.98 7.42
C SER A 77 5.23 15.58 7.76
N TYR A 78 4.03 15.23 7.31
CA TYR A 78 3.56 13.85 7.28
C TYR A 78 4.18 13.13 6.08
N TRP A 79 4.65 11.91 6.28
CA TRP A 79 5.25 11.06 5.25
C TRP A 79 4.18 10.18 4.63
N VAL A 80 4.19 10.11 3.31
CA VAL A 80 3.26 9.26 2.54
C VAL A 80 4.05 8.17 1.83
N PHE A 81 3.64 6.94 2.06
CA PHE A 81 4.18 5.75 1.39
C PHE A 81 3.03 5.02 0.73
N TRP A 82 3.16 4.65 -0.53
CA TRP A 82 2.18 3.81 -1.17
C TRP A 82 2.82 2.90 -2.22
N ARG A 83 2.18 1.77 -2.49
CA ARG A 83 2.59 0.79 -3.49
C ARG A 83 1.38 0.23 -4.19
N ALA A 84 1.42 0.18 -5.55
CA ALA A 84 0.44 -0.53 -6.35
C ALA A 84 0.97 -1.92 -6.75
N LEU A 85 0.08 -2.89 -6.75
CA LEU A 85 0.29 -4.25 -7.27
C LEU A 85 -0.57 -4.47 -8.51
N SER A 86 -0.83 -3.41 -9.26
CA SER A 86 -1.61 -3.36 -10.49
C SER A 86 -1.01 -2.31 -11.41
N ASN A 87 -1.16 -2.52 -12.71
CA ASN A 87 -0.71 -1.59 -13.75
C ASN A 87 -1.88 -0.85 -14.43
N VAL A 88 -3.01 -0.76 -13.75
CA VAL A 88 -4.12 0.08 -14.19
C VAL A 88 -3.81 1.55 -13.94
N GLU A 89 -4.43 2.43 -14.71
CA GLU A 89 -4.41 3.84 -14.38
C GLU A 89 -5.13 4.08 -13.05
N MET A 90 -4.55 4.89 -12.19
CA MET A 90 -5.19 5.26 -10.93
C MET A 90 -4.76 6.64 -10.45
N ASP A 91 -5.68 7.31 -9.76
CA ASP A 91 -5.43 8.51 -8.98
C ASP A 91 -5.67 8.19 -7.51
N LEU A 92 -4.59 8.21 -6.71
CA LEU A 92 -4.65 8.13 -5.25
C LEU A 92 -4.74 9.55 -4.71
N VAL A 93 -5.88 9.90 -4.14
CA VAL A 93 -6.16 11.24 -3.60
C VAL A 93 -6.12 11.19 -2.09
N ILE A 94 -5.31 12.04 -1.47
CA ILE A 94 -5.16 12.21 -0.03
C ILE A 94 -5.53 13.64 0.32
N ARG A 95 -6.48 13.83 1.23
CA ARG A 95 -6.90 15.14 1.70
C ARG A 95 -6.72 15.24 3.22
N ASP A 96 -6.04 16.28 3.66
CA ASP A 96 -6.01 16.67 5.07
C ASP A 96 -7.34 17.36 5.42
N THR A 97 -8.07 16.81 6.38
CA THR A 97 -9.40 17.30 6.77
C THR A 97 -9.35 18.65 7.49
N ALA A 98 -8.24 18.97 8.15
CA ALA A 98 -8.09 20.21 8.90
C ALA A 98 -7.65 21.38 8.02
N THR A 99 -6.68 21.16 7.11
CA THR A 99 -6.13 22.22 6.24
C THR A 99 -6.78 22.25 4.85
N LEU A 100 -7.56 21.23 4.50
CA LEU A 100 -8.17 20.98 3.19
C LEU A 100 -7.16 20.81 2.06
N GLN A 101 -5.88 20.70 2.38
CA GLN A 101 -4.82 20.40 1.41
C GLN A 101 -5.07 19.05 0.74
N THR A 102 -4.83 18.97 -0.56
CA THR A 102 -5.05 17.75 -1.35
C THR A 102 -3.80 17.37 -2.12
N LEU A 103 -3.34 16.14 -1.93
CA LEU A 103 -2.23 15.53 -2.67
C LEU A 103 -2.77 14.38 -3.53
N THR A 104 -2.46 14.42 -4.82
CA THR A 104 -2.85 13.37 -5.77
C THR A 104 -1.60 12.72 -6.36
N TYR A 105 -1.54 11.40 -6.28
CA TYR A 105 -0.55 10.60 -7.02
C TYR A 105 -1.23 9.96 -8.22
N HIS A 106 -0.77 10.30 -9.41
CA HIS A 106 -1.26 9.75 -10.67
C HIS A 106 -0.36 8.62 -11.18
N ASN A 107 -0.91 7.43 -11.40
CA ASN A 107 -0.23 6.31 -12.05
C ASN A 107 -0.86 6.07 -13.44
N PRO A 108 -0.12 6.28 -14.54
CA PRO A 108 -0.65 6.07 -15.88
C PRO A 108 -0.96 4.60 -16.21
N LEU A 109 -1.88 4.41 -17.15
CA LEU A 109 -2.24 3.06 -17.62
C LEU A 109 -1.04 2.30 -18.19
N GLY A 110 -0.89 1.05 -17.79
CA GLY A 110 0.18 0.17 -18.21
C GLY A 110 1.49 0.34 -17.42
N TYR A 111 1.53 1.29 -16.52
CA TYR A 111 2.70 1.56 -15.70
C TYR A 111 2.66 0.71 -14.43
N ASN A 112 3.67 -0.14 -14.23
CA ASN A 112 3.85 -0.85 -12.97
C ASN A 112 4.50 0.10 -11.98
N SER A 113 3.68 0.85 -11.25
CA SER A 113 4.19 1.71 -10.19
C SER A 113 4.91 0.88 -9.14
N ASN A 114 6.20 1.10 -8.97
CA ASN A 114 6.94 0.55 -7.82
C ASN A 114 6.57 1.28 -6.51
N GLY A 115 5.55 2.15 -6.56
CA GLY A 115 5.08 2.99 -5.47
C GLY A 115 5.90 4.26 -5.30
N HIS A 116 5.55 5.01 -4.29
CA HIS A 116 6.18 6.28 -3.99
C HIS A 116 6.49 6.37 -2.50
N LEU A 117 7.63 6.96 -2.20
CA LEU A 117 8.07 7.30 -0.85
C LEU A 117 8.24 8.82 -0.81
N ASP A 118 7.38 9.49 -0.08
CA ASP A 118 7.42 10.93 0.06
C ASP A 118 7.53 11.32 1.53
N ILE A 119 8.68 11.85 1.92
CA ILE A 119 8.98 12.30 3.28
C ILE A 119 8.96 13.83 3.41
N ASP A 120 8.63 14.52 2.34
CA ASP A 120 8.55 15.99 2.26
C ASP A 120 7.25 16.44 1.57
N THR A 121 6.14 15.83 1.97
CA THR A 121 4.82 16.11 1.38
C THR A 121 4.35 17.55 1.64
N ILE A 122 3.31 17.96 0.88
CA ILE A 122 2.61 19.23 1.13
C ILE A 122 1.94 19.30 2.51
N PHE A 123 1.73 18.15 3.17
CA PHE A 123 1.09 18.09 4.50
C PHE A 123 2.07 18.51 5.58
N ARG A 124 2.40 19.80 5.61
CA ARG A 124 3.26 20.40 6.63
C ARG A 124 2.54 20.41 7.98
N CYS A 125 3.29 20.12 9.03
CA CYS A 125 2.71 20.05 10.38
C CYS A 125 2.23 21.41 10.92
N ASP A 126 2.75 22.49 10.35
CA ASP A 126 2.32 23.88 10.62
C ASP A 126 1.21 24.36 9.68
N GLY A 127 0.74 23.52 8.76
CA GLY A 127 -0.29 23.86 7.78
C GLY A 127 0.18 24.75 6.62
N SER A 128 1.48 25.04 6.50
CA SER A 128 2.03 26.01 5.52
C SER A 128 2.16 25.51 4.08
N GLY A 129 1.84 24.25 3.82
CA GLY A 129 1.94 23.67 2.47
C GLY A 129 0.95 24.26 1.46
N PRO A 130 1.15 24.04 0.14
CA PRO A 130 0.21 24.48 -0.89
C PRO A 130 -1.16 23.81 -0.74
N ALA A 131 -2.21 24.43 -1.29
CA ALA A 131 -3.58 23.90 -1.18
C ALA A 131 -3.76 22.57 -1.93
N ALA A 132 -3.04 22.38 -3.05
CA ALA A 132 -3.09 21.14 -3.82
C ALA A 132 -1.77 20.89 -4.56
N GLU A 133 -1.48 19.60 -4.76
CA GLU A 133 -0.35 19.11 -5.56
C GLU A 133 -0.76 17.82 -6.28
N THR A 134 -0.23 17.63 -7.50
CA THR A 134 -0.37 16.38 -8.25
C THR A 134 1.01 15.90 -8.68
N ILE A 135 1.32 14.64 -8.35
CA ILE A 135 2.58 13.97 -8.68
C ILE A 135 2.28 12.88 -9.71
N ASP A 136 2.84 13.01 -10.91
CA ASP A 136 2.85 11.95 -11.93
C ASP A 136 3.98 10.98 -11.61
N THR A 137 3.63 9.75 -11.26
CA THR A 137 4.58 8.74 -10.81
C THR A 137 5.26 7.97 -11.95
N SER A 138 4.95 8.30 -13.20
CA SER A 138 5.61 7.71 -14.38
C SER A 138 7.07 8.17 -14.55
N VAL A 139 7.45 9.27 -13.93
CA VAL A 139 8.73 9.95 -14.21
C VAL A 139 9.91 9.45 -13.35
N ASP A 140 9.66 8.75 -12.25
CA ASP A 140 10.68 8.54 -11.21
C ASP A 140 11.23 7.11 -11.08
N LEU A 141 10.86 6.18 -11.98
CA LEU A 141 11.20 4.79 -11.73
C LEU A 141 12.07 4.16 -12.83
N PRO A 142 13.19 3.52 -12.45
CA PRO A 142 13.85 2.57 -13.35
C PRO A 142 12.85 1.47 -13.73
N ALA A 143 12.88 1.07 -14.99
CA ALA A 143 12.04 -0.03 -15.48
C ALA A 143 12.11 -1.24 -14.52
N PRO A 144 10.98 -1.91 -14.24
CA PRO A 144 10.99 -3.11 -13.41
C PRO A 144 12.06 -4.05 -13.93
N GLY A 145 12.92 -4.53 -13.04
CA GLY A 145 13.88 -5.57 -13.41
C GLY A 145 13.14 -6.76 -14.03
N ALA A 146 13.76 -7.42 -15.02
CA ALA A 146 13.17 -8.59 -15.62
C ALA A 146 12.73 -9.59 -14.53
N PRO A 147 11.57 -10.28 -14.68
CA PRO A 147 11.10 -11.24 -13.69
C PRO A 147 12.20 -12.26 -13.39
N GLN A 148 12.64 -12.32 -12.15
CA GLN A 148 13.64 -13.29 -11.73
C GLN A 148 12.95 -14.64 -11.51
N ARG A 149 13.42 -15.68 -12.20
CA ARG A 149 13.03 -17.05 -11.92
C ARG A 149 13.78 -17.52 -10.67
N ILE A 150 13.05 -17.73 -9.58
CA ILE A 150 13.62 -18.34 -8.38
C ILE A 150 13.62 -19.86 -8.61
N GLU A 151 14.79 -20.46 -8.67
CA GLU A 151 14.91 -21.92 -8.72
C GLU A 151 14.68 -22.52 -7.33
N ARG A 152 13.96 -23.64 -7.29
CA ARG A 152 13.79 -24.40 -6.05
C ARG A 152 15.14 -25.00 -5.65
N THR A 153 15.64 -24.59 -4.51
CA THR A 153 16.94 -25.07 -4.01
C THR A 153 16.86 -26.11 -2.90
N ASP A 154 15.68 -26.31 -2.29
CA ASP A 154 15.54 -27.20 -1.15
C ASP A 154 14.33 -28.14 -1.27
N PRO A 155 14.55 -29.47 -1.51
CA PRO A 155 13.50 -30.48 -1.50
C PRO A 155 12.82 -30.67 -0.13
N ALA A 156 13.46 -30.29 0.97
CA ALA A 156 12.90 -30.39 2.33
C ALA A 156 11.75 -29.40 2.56
N LEU A 157 11.59 -28.40 1.69
CA LEU A 157 10.46 -27.48 1.70
C LEU A 157 9.22 -28.03 0.95
N ILE A 158 9.26 -29.27 0.45
CA ILE A 158 8.18 -29.92 -0.31
C ILE A 158 7.28 -30.73 0.64
N GLY A 159 6.73 -30.08 1.63
CA GLY A 159 5.68 -30.66 2.49
C GLY A 159 4.39 -29.85 2.40
N PRO A 160 3.27 -30.37 2.92
CA PRO A 160 2.10 -29.54 3.15
C PRO A 160 2.51 -28.31 3.96
N CYS A 161 2.04 -27.12 3.54
CA CYS A 161 2.36 -25.92 4.28
C CYS A 161 1.76 -26.02 5.70
N ALA A 162 2.59 -25.89 6.73
CA ALA A 162 2.15 -25.72 8.11
C ALA A 162 2.59 -24.33 8.58
N PRO A 163 1.67 -23.45 9.02
CA PRO A 163 2.02 -22.15 9.59
C PRO A 163 2.84 -22.32 10.87
N ASP A 164 3.77 -21.41 11.13
CA ASP A 164 4.54 -21.32 12.37
C ASP A 164 4.20 -19.99 13.06
N GLY A 165 3.09 -19.98 13.79
CA GLY A 165 2.55 -18.77 14.40
C GLY A 165 2.37 -17.64 13.36
N ASP A 166 2.92 -16.48 13.64
CA ASP A 166 2.98 -15.33 12.74
C ASP A 166 4.29 -15.26 11.92
N ARG A 167 5.22 -16.23 12.09
CA ARG A 167 6.49 -16.27 11.34
C ARG A 167 6.35 -16.85 9.94
N SER A 168 5.30 -17.62 9.70
CA SER A 168 4.98 -18.12 8.37
C SER A 168 3.48 -18.29 8.18
N ILE A 169 3.02 -18.04 6.97
CA ILE A 169 1.63 -18.26 6.57
C ILE A 169 1.56 -19.14 5.33
N CYS A 170 0.40 -19.76 5.14
CA CYS A 170 0.12 -20.61 4.00
C CYS A 170 -0.90 -19.94 3.09
N LEU A 171 -0.59 -19.86 1.79
CA LEU A 171 -1.42 -19.29 0.76
C LEU A 171 -1.78 -20.32 -0.31
N GLN A 172 -2.79 -20.00 -1.15
CA GLN A 172 -3.26 -20.86 -2.24
C GLN A 172 -3.59 -22.28 -1.74
N ASN A 173 -4.42 -22.36 -0.67
CA ASN A 173 -4.80 -23.61 -0.03
C ASN A 173 -3.61 -24.47 0.44
N GLY A 174 -2.60 -23.82 0.98
CA GLY A 174 -1.40 -24.49 1.49
C GLY A 174 -0.34 -24.84 0.43
N ARG A 175 -0.53 -24.38 -0.81
CA ARG A 175 0.45 -24.60 -1.89
C ARG A 175 1.75 -23.83 -1.68
N PHE A 176 1.66 -22.64 -1.06
CA PHE A 176 2.80 -21.75 -0.83
C PHE A 176 2.94 -21.43 0.65
N ARG A 177 4.16 -21.57 1.16
CA ARG A 177 4.57 -21.00 2.45
C ARG A 177 5.24 -19.67 2.20
N VAL A 178 4.80 -18.63 2.90
CA VAL A 178 5.46 -17.32 2.96
C VAL A 178 6.11 -17.19 4.33
N GLN A 179 7.37 -16.79 4.35
CA GLN A 179 8.12 -16.42 5.54
C GLN A 179 9.12 -15.33 5.17
N GLY A 180 9.56 -14.54 6.14
CA GLY A 180 10.50 -13.46 5.91
C GLY A 180 11.39 -13.21 7.11
N THR A 181 12.54 -12.62 6.84
CA THR A 181 13.46 -12.07 7.84
C THR A 181 13.78 -10.64 7.47
N TRP A 182 14.16 -9.84 8.43
CA TRP A 182 14.61 -8.47 8.23
C TRP A 182 15.96 -8.25 8.90
N SER A 183 16.69 -7.27 8.41
CA SER A 183 17.86 -6.70 9.08
C SER A 183 17.86 -5.18 8.91
N ASP A 184 18.29 -4.46 9.93
CA ASP A 184 18.36 -3.00 9.91
C ASP A 184 19.82 -2.48 9.77
N PHE A 185 19.95 -1.17 9.62
CA PHE A 185 21.24 -0.51 9.47
C PHE A 185 22.11 -0.51 10.75
N ASN A 186 21.51 -0.85 11.90
CA ASN A 186 22.20 -0.93 13.19
C ASN A 186 22.65 -2.36 13.50
N GLY A 187 22.43 -3.32 12.59
CA GLY A 187 22.77 -4.73 12.76
C GLY A 187 21.72 -5.54 13.52
N GLY A 188 20.56 -4.97 13.81
CA GLY A 188 19.39 -5.69 14.31
C GLY A 188 18.83 -6.62 13.22
N SER A 189 18.29 -7.75 13.62
CA SER A 189 17.65 -8.69 12.71
C SER A 189 16.54 -9.50 13.40
N GLY A 190 15.60 -10.02 12.64
CA GLY A 190 14.52 -10.81 13.19
C GLY A 190 13.66 -11.47 12.12
N TYR A 191 12.61 -12.15 12.57
CA TYR A 191 11.57 -12.65 11.69
C TYR A 191 10.54 -11.59 11.40
N ALA A 192 10.03 -11.54 10.17
CA ALA A 192 8.85 -10.78 9.82
C ALA A 192 7.62 -11.42 10.48
N HIS A 193 6.73 -10.57 10.98
CA HIS A 193 5.42 -10.98 11.49
C HIS A 193 4.40 -10.91 10.35
N LEU A 194 3.86 -12.06 9.97
CA LEU A 194 3.04 -12.22 8.77
C LEU A 194 1.55 -12.30 9.11
N ILE A 195 0.75 -11.59 8.37
CA ILE A 195 -0.71 -11.61 8.48
C ILE A 195 -1.30 -12.03 7.14
N LYS A 196 -2.02 -13.14 7.15
CA LYS A 196 -2.78 -13.59 5.98
C LYS A 196 -4.04 -12.73 5.83
N LYS A 197 -4.19 -12.05 4.70
CA LYS A 197 -5.44 -11.36 4.36
C LYS A 197 -6.44 -12.34 3.70
N ASN A 198 -5.95 -13.10 2.72
CA ASN A 198 -6.74 -14.10 1.99
C ASN A 198 -5.81 -15.16 1.38
N GLU A 199 -6.33 -16.04 0.52
CA GLU A 199 -5.51 -17.08 -0.13
C GLU A 199 -4.49 -16.55 -1.13
N GLY A 200 -4.63 -15.32 -1.60
CA GLY A 200 -3.72 -14.70 -2.58
C GLY A 200 -2.82 -13.62 -2.02
N SER A 201 -2.99 -13.18 -0.77
CA SER A 201 -2.24 -12.02 -0.27
C SER A 201 -2.11 -11.96 1.24
N GLY A 202 -1.17 -11.13 1.69
CA GLY A 202 -0.95 -10.84 3.09
C GLY A 202 0.00 -9.67 3.29
N TYR A 203 0.22 -9.35 4.55
CA TYR A 203 1.08 -8.25 5.00
C TYR A 203 2.16 -8.76 5.92
N ALA A 204 3.23 -7.97 6.06
CA ALA A 204 4.20 -8.17 7.11
C ALA A 204 4.52 -6.86 7.82
N TRP A 205 4.82 -6.98 9.10
CA TRP A 205 5.42 -5.92 9.90
C TRP A 205 6.71 -6.46 10.56
N PHE A 206 7.66 -5.56 10.87
CA PHE A 206 8.97 -5.94 11.39
C PHE A 206 9.15 -5.49 12.84
N PHE A 207 8.73 -4.27 13.15
CA PHE A 207 9.03 -3.62 14.44
C PHE A 207 7.77 -3.36 15.28
N ASN A 208 6.66 -3.00 14.63
CA ASN A 208 5.43 -2.62 15.33
C ASN A 208 4.21 -3.05 14.52
N GLY A 209 3.30 -3.79 15.16
CA GLY A 209 2.09 -4.32 14.52
C GLY A 209 1.10 -3.26 13.99
N ASN A 210 1.28 -1.99 14.33
CA ASN A 210 0.52 -0.88 13.76
C ASN A 210 1.18 -0.28 12.50
N ASN A 211 2.40 -0.70 12.18
CA ASN A 211 3.19 -0.19 11.07
C ASN A 211 3.54 -1.34 10.13
N TYR A 212 2.79 -1.48 9.04
CA TYR A 212 3.06 -2.50 8.03
C TYR A 212 4.19 -2.04 7.11
N GLU A 213 5.22 -2.91 6.95
CA GLU A 213 6.39 -2.64 6.13
C GLU A 213 6.36 -3.36 4.78
N MET A 214 5.47 -4.35 4.62
CA MET A 214 5.43 -5.15 3.39
C MET A 214 4.01 -5.61 3.05
N LEU A 215 3.69 -5.57 1.76
CA LEU A 215 2.55 -6.26 1.15
C LEU A 215 3.07 -7.30 0.16
N PHE A 216 2.46 -8.47 0.13
CA PHE A 216 2.75 -9.48 -0.89
C PHE A 216 1.47 -10.06 -1.47
N LYS A 217 1.56 -10.45 -2.75
CA LYS A 217 0.44 -10.98 -3.54
C LYS A 217 0.91 -12.14 -4.41
N LEU A 218 0.13 -13.20 -4.43
CA LEU A 218 0.29 -14.35 -5.32
C LEU A 218 -0.93 -14.44 -6.23
N VAL A 219 -0.70 -14.46 -7.53
CA VAL A 219 -1.76 -14.60 -8.54
C VAL A 219 -1.55 -15.93 -9.26
N ASP A 220 -2.56 -16.78 -9.25
CA ASP A 220 -2.55 -17.99 -10.08
C ASP A 220 -2.77 -17.60 -11.55
N ALA A 221 -1.71 -17.60 -12.32
CA ALA A 221 -1.71 -17.35 -13.75
C ALA A 221 -1.43 -18.63 -14.55
N CYS A 222 -1.65 -19.82 -13.95
CA CYS A 222 -1.38 -21.10 -14.58
C CYS A 222 -2.15 -21.29 -15.90
N SER A 223 -3.40 -20.82 -15.96
CA SER A 223 -4.20 -20.85 -17.20
C SER A 223 -3.72 -19.88 -18.28
N TYR A 224 -2.95 -18.84 -17.90
CA TYR A 224 -2.44 -17.82 -18.81
C TYR A 224 -1.06 -18.18 -19.36
N ASN A 225 -0.10 -18.53 -18.48
CA ASN A 225 1.28 -18.80 -18.87
C ASN A 225 1.96 -19.93 -18.10
N GLY A 226 1.19 -20.76 -17.38
CA GLY A 226 1.71 -21.90 -16.62
C GLY A 226 2.41 -21.55 -15.30
N ASN A 227 2.37 -20.28 -14.87
CA ASN A 227 3.11 -19.81 -13.72
C ASN A 227 2.18 -19.24 -12.63
N THR A 228 2.67 -19.19 -11.40
CA THR A 228 2.13 -18.32 -10.35
C THR A 228 2.97 -17.04 -10.31
N TRP A 229 2.32 -15.89 -10.36
CA TRP A 229 2.99 -14.60 -10.22
C TRP A 229 3.09 -14.23 -8.75
N VAL A 230 4.25 -13.73 -8.37
CA VAL A 230 4.52 -13.24 -7.01
C VAL A 230 4.89 -11.77 -7.11
N SER A 231 4.18 -10.94 -6.36
CA SER A 231 4.48 -9.52 -6.21
C SER A 231 4.76 -9.23 -4.74
N ILE A 232 5.83 -8.50 -4.47
CA ILE A 232 6.22 -8.07 -3.13
C ILE A 232 6.47 -6.57 -3.18
N ALA A 233 5.89 -5.84 -2.25
CA ALA A 233 6.01 -4.40 -2.15
C ALA A 233 6.44 -4.01 -0.74
N GLY A 234 7.60 -3.40 -0.61
CA GLY A 234 8.07 -2.77 0.64
C GLY A 234 7.52 -1.35 0.79
N LEU A 235 7.26 -0.95 2.03
CA LEU A 235 6.76 0.36 2.44
C LEU A 235 7.73 1.05 3.40
N THR A 236 9.03 0.82 3.22
CA THR A 236 10.11 1.38 4.05
C THR A 236 11.14 2.06 3.18
#